data_a8dab0f4109cc40626d2c1335cdf3a7c
#
_entry.id   a8dab0f4109cc40626d2c1335cdf3a7c
#
_cell.length_a   1.000
_cell.length_b   1.000
_cell.length_c   1.000
_cell.angle_alpha   90.00
_cell.angle_beta   90.00
_cell.angle_gamma   90.00
#
_symmetry.space_group_name_H-M   'P 1'
#
loop_
_entity.id
_entity.type
_entity.pdbx_description
1 polymer ?
#
loop_
_entity_poly.entity_id
_entity_poly.type
_entity_poly.pdbx_seq_one_letter_code
_entity_poly.pdbx_strand_id
1 'polypeptide(L)'
;LTTRNNEITPRRLDLTFGNVDKFYDGTSTNEYMPATRVTDSDTRRTLGRDRAQIFNDELIMRDAAGNDLTLPSDYGYGSTDRSFTPDANASQAGEPDKSVQYRNMGDALRTILGDNAKNYEFDETGYGKGRINKAKVSERDFRLNFKDAVREYDGTSNVDHAIDNLQEDSRWKSNKMLKSDIASVTGTYMSPNGSTPDKNAADRKIVDYKVRLNKRNFDFGSWDGVVSAEGGGAITKRKIIAETPRYLTKEYDGTKDVVGKARDAEGNLVKQNGDGLITFRHYNETAANKYDAADGLVAADTAGNTVRNATTALYADKNVAWKDGAWKNGHGDVIDKDVNYALTLSGADAENYEIVNADGTAAKETVGKGKITPKDILLKSDPQTRWINEGLPDSYTGTPSGSNYETGVNGEALPGEIY
;
A
#
# COMPACT_ATOMS: atom_id res chain seq x y z
N LEU A 1 -2.25 71.63 55.35
CA LEU A 1 -1.91 70.21 55.62
C LEU A 1 -2.42 69.38 54.46
N THR A 2 -1.58 69.10 53.49
CA THR A 2 -1.85 68.17 52.44
C THR A 2 -1.64 66.76 52.97
N THR A 3 -2.71 66.06 53.25
CA THR A 3 -2.65 64.61 53.53
C THR A 3 -2.22 63.91 52.25
N ARG A 4 -0.96 63.45 52.21
CA ARG A 4 -0.53 62.48 51.16
C ARG A 4 -1.16 61.15 51.61
N ASN A 5 -1.99 60.63 50.75
CA ASN A 5 -2.45 59.24 50.87
C ASN A 5 -1.20 58.34 50.73
N ASN A 6 -0.74 57.83 51.85
CA ASN A 6 0.30 56.80 51.83
C ASN A 6 -0.37 55.46 51.54
N GLU A 7 -0.19 54.97 50.31
CA GLU A 7 -0.63 53.67 49.95
C GLU A 7 0.50 52.65 50.11
N ILE A 8 0.19 51.54 50.74
CA ILE A 8 1.12 50.40 50.82
C ILE A 8 0.82 49.48 49.67
N THR A 9 1.74 49.43 48.71
CA THR A 9 1.61 48.52 47.55
C THR A 9 2.27 47.17 47.82
N PRO A 10 1.75 46.09 47.27
CA PRO A 10 2.38 44.79 47.35
C PRO A 10 3.82 44.82 46.81
N ARG A 11 4.67 44.04 47.43
CA ARG A 11 6.07 43.94 47.02
C ARG A 11 6.25 42.89 45.93
N ARG A 12 6.87 43.24 44.80
CA ARG A 12 7.11 42.31 43.70
C ARG A 12 8.23 41.34 44.02
N LEU A 13 7.96 40.05 43.78
CA LEU A 13 8.92 38.95 43.85
C LEU A 13 9.23 38.46 42.43
N ASP A 14 10.51 38.44 42.08
CA ASP A 14 10.98 37.85 40.82
C ASP A 14 11.63 36.48 41.10
N LEU A 15 11.21 35.48 40.35
CA LEU A 15 11.73 34.11 40.46
C LEU A 15 12.73 33.83 39.35
N THR A 16 13.89 33.31 39.73
CA THR A 16 14.92 32.86 38.81
C THR A 16 15.14 31.38 38.97
N PHE A 17 15.03 30.63 37.88
CA PHE A 17 15.18 29.17 37.90
C PHE A 17 16.57 28.78 37.39
N GLY A 18 17.18 27.77 38.03
CA GLY A 18 18.40 27.13 37.52
C GLY A 18 18.12 26.37 36.24
N ASN A 19 19.17 26.05 35.51
CA ASN A 19 19.06 25.21 34.37
C ASN A 19 18.74 23.75 34.75
N VAL A 20 17.87 23.11 34.00
CA VAL A 20 17.46 21.72 34.20
C VAL A 20 17.73 20.92 32.93
N ASP A 21 18.47 19.85 33.05
CA ASP A 21 18.76 18.94 31.96
C ASP A 21 18.15 17.57 32.25
N LYS A 22 17.57 16.96 31.25
CA LYS A 22 17.14 15.56 31.28
C LYS A 22 17.62 14.77 30.08
N PHE A 23 17.55 13.46 30.14
CA PHE A 23 17.67 12.62 28.96
C PHE A 23 16.31 12.44 28.28
N TYR A 24 16.32 12.27 26.98
CA TYR A 24 15.13 12.00 26.20
C TYR A 24 14.40 10.76 26.72
N ASP A 25 13.11 10.89 26.92
CA ASP A 25 12.21 9.85 27.44
C ASP A 25 10.88 9.79 26.66
N GLY A 26 10.77 10.53 25.56
CA GLY A 26 9.56 10.64 24.75
C GLY A 26 8.57 11.68 25.23
N THR A 27 8.88 12.40 26.34
CA THR A 27 8.00 13.42 26.92
C THR A 27 8.67 14.78 26.99
N SER A 28 7.86 15.83 27.02
CA SER A 28 8.31 17.20 27.33
C SER A 28 8.23 17.54 28.83
N THR A 29 7.76 16.61 29.65
CA THR A 29 7.59 16.85 31.07
C THR A 29 8.93 16.91 31.80
N ASN A 30 8.98 17.73 32.85
CA ASN A 30 10.12 17.82 33.74
C ASN A 30 9.67 17.45 35.15
N GLU A 31 10.26 16.41 35.71
CA GLU A 31 9.92 15.89 37.04
C GLU A 31 10.72 16.59 38.17
N TYR A 32 11.71 17.41 37.81
CA TYR A 32 12.60 18.06 38.79
C TYR A 32 12.41 19.55 38.77
N MET A 33 12.36 20.13 39.98
CA MET A 33 12.44 21.56 40.18
C MET A 33 13.90 21.95 40.45
N PRO A 34 14.49 22.84 39.67
CA PRO A 34 15.84 23.31 39.94
C PRO A 34 15.83 24.22 41.14
N ALA A 35 16.99 24.36 41.76
CA ALA A 35 17.22 25.42 42.73
C ALA A 35 16.74 26.78 42.19
N THR A 36 15.85 27.41 42.90
CA THR A 36 15.21 28.65 42.48
C THR A 36 15.62 29.78 43.41
N ARG A 37 16.06 30.85 42.83
CA ARG A 37 16.37 32.07 43.60
C ARG A 37 15.21 33.05 43.45
N VAL A 38 14.77 33.58 44.57
CA VAL A 38 13.78 34.65 44.63
C VAL A 38 14.44 35.96 45.04
N THR A 39 14.23 36.99 44.28
CA THR A 39 14.78 38.30 44.51
C THR A 39 13.66 39.34 44.57
N ASP A 40 13.91 40.40 45.34
CA ASP A 40 13.09 41.61 45.30
C ASP A 40 13.44 42.41 44.02
N SER A 41 12.42 42.71 43.21
CA SER A 41 12.60 43.44 41.94
C SER A 41 13.19 44.84 42.10
N ASP A 42 12.84 45.53 43.18
CA ASP A 42 13.22 46.94 43.38
C ASP A 42 14.66 47.11 43.86
N THR A 43 15.14 46.20 44.70
CA THR A 43 16.44 46.37 45.38
C THR A 43 17.44 45.27 45.08
N ARG A 44 17.03 44.21 44.42
CA ARG A 44 17.80 42.97 44.21
C ARG A 44 18.39 42.41 45.52
N ARG A 45 17.78 42.74 46.60
CA ARG A 45 18.16 42.28 47.94
C ARG A 45 17.30 41.09 48.33
N THR A 46 17.89 40.17 49.04
CA THR A 46 17.16 39.07 49.66
C THR A 46 16.22 39.60 50.75
N LEU A 47 14.99 39.11 50.71
CA LEU A 47 13.91 39.54 51.60
C LEU A 47 14.20 39.21 53.09
N GLY A 48 14.47 40.14 53.91
CA GLY A 48 14.71 40.13 55.32
C GLY A 48 14.21 38.94 56.17
N ARG A 49 13.28 39.14 57.11
CA ARG A 49 12.73 38.08 57.99
C ARG A 49 11.86 37.06 57.25
N ASP A 50 11.20 37.43 56.18
CA ASP A 50 10.38 36.52 55.37
C ASP A 50 11.26 35.52 54.64
N ARG A 51 12.57 35.78 54.52
CA ARG A 51 13.58 34.89 54.01
C ARG A 51 13.63 33.53 54.71
N ALA A 52 13.39 33.52 56.02
CA ALA A 52 13.48 32.30 56.83
C ALA A 52 12.32 31.32 56.54
N GLN A 53 11.19 31.81 56.01
CA GLN A 53 10.06 30.97 55.60
C GLN A 53 10.12 30.57 54.12
N ILE A 54 10.76 31.39 53.30
CA ILE A 54 10.80 31.18 51.83
C ILE A 54 12.15 30.67 51.38
N PHE A 55 13.25 30.98 52.08
CA PHE A 55 14.62 30.78 51.53
C PHE A 55 15.66 30.29 52.51
N ASN A 56 16.22 29.16 52.16
CA ASN A 56 17.65 28.88 52.31
C ASN A 56 18.28 28.90 50.92
N ASP A 57 18.52 30.06 50.31
CA ASP A 57 19.15 30.26 48.99
C ASP A 57 18.71 29.31 47.85
N GLU A 58 17.93 28.27 48.13
CA GLU A 58 17.35 27.29 47.24
C GLU A 58 15.88 27.11 47.59
N LEU A 59 14.98 27.36 46.63
CA LEU A 59 13.57 27.08 46.83
C LEU A 59 13.36 25.57 46.67
N ILE A 60 13.45 24.84 47.78
CA ILE A 60 12.82 23.54 47.88
C ILE A 60 11.38 23.84 48.19
N MET A 61 10.47 23.68 47.22
CA MET A 61 9.05 23.85 47.48
C MET A 61 8.56 22.73 48.41
N ARG A 62 8.32 23.09 49.65
CA ARG A 62 7.72 22.21 50.66
C ARG A 62 6.44 22.81 51.14
N ASP A 63 5.46 21.96 51.42
CA ASP A 63 4.27 22.40 52.14
C ASP A 63 4.59 22.79 53.60
N ALA A 64 3.62 23.33 54.30
CA ALA A 64 3.77 23.71 55.70
C ALA A 64 4.12 22.52 56.60
N ALA A 65 3.92 21.30 56.20
CA ALA A 65 4.27 20.06 56.90
C ALA A 65 5.68 19.57 56.56
N GLY A 66 6.39 20.24 55.64
CA GLY A 66 7.74 19.88 55.22
C GLY A 66 7.83 18.83 54.11
N ASN A 67 6.71 18.47 53.45
CA ASN A 67 6.69 17.57 52.33
C ASN A 67 7.07 18.32 51.04
N ASP A 68 7.81 17.68 50.17
CA ASP A 68 8.10 18.24 48.85
C ASP A 68 6.80 18.43 48.06
N LEU A 69 6.56 19.65 47.57
CA LEU A 69 5.42 19.91 46.68
C LEU A 69 5.68 19.28 45.35
N THR A 70 4.84 18.30 44.99
CA THR A 70 4.83 17.68 43.66
C THR A 70 4.40 18.74 42.66
N LEU A 71 5.24 19.04 41.67
CA LEU A 71 4.87 19.90 40.58
C LEU A 71 3.79 19.18 39.73
N PRO A 72 2.72 19.89 39.31
CA PRO A 72 1.75 19.32 38.41
C PRO A 72 2.42 18.85 37.10
N SER A 73 1.86 17.82 36.49
CA SER A 73 2.35 17.17 35.27
C SER A 73 2.43 18.07 34.03
N ASP A 74 2.10 19.33 34.12
CA ASP A 74 2.04 20.29 33.02
C ASP A 74 3.33 21.06 32.78
N TYR A 75 4.41 20.71 33.43
CA TYR A 75 5.70 21.37 33.27
C TYR A 75 6.49 20.70 32.16
N GLY A 76 7.00 21.50 31.26
CA GLY A 76 7.67 20.92 30.13
C GLY A 76 8.66 21.82 29.41
N TYR A 77 9.50 21.17 28.64
CA TYR A 77 10.40 21.80 27.70
C TYR A 77 9.62 22.26 26.47
N GLY A 78 9.94 23.41 25.95
CA GLY A 78 9.23 23.95 24.80
C GLY A 78 9.99 25.02 24.04
N SER A 79 9.27 25.71 23.18
CA SER A 79 9.79 26.81 22.38
C SER A 79 10.22 27.99 23.26
N THR A 80 11.17 28.77 22.75
CA THR A 80 11.68 29.98 23.41
C THR A 80 10.87 31.24 23.08
N ASP A 81 9.86 31.13 22.22
CA ASP A 81 9.00 32.24 21.82
C ASP A 81 7.89 32.52 22.84
N ARG A 82 7.16 33.62 22.63
CA ARG A 82 6.09 34.07 23.55
C ARG A 82 4.90 33.11 23.66
N SER A 83 4.75 32.22 22.69
CA SER A 83 3.76 31.15 22.70
C SER A 83 4.47 29.84 23.02
N PHE A 84 4.53 29.47 24.27
CA PHE A 84 5.15 28.22 24.70
C PHE A 84 4.48 27.01 24.01
N THR A 85 5.26 26.29 23.21
CA THR A 85 4.84 25.04 22.57
C THR A 85 5.69 23.90 23.14
N PRO A 86 5.09 22.87 23.75
CA PRO A 86 5.84 21.73 24.29
C PRO A 86 6.68 21.06 23.20
N ASP A 87 7.93 20.75 23.48
CA ASP A 87 8.85 20.03 22.58
C ASP A 87 9.62 18.96 23.36
N ALA A 88 9.29 17.72 23.09
CA ALA A 88 9.92 16.55 23.70
C ALA A 88 11.25 16.13 23.04
N ASN A 89 11.58 16.67 21.88
CA ASN A 89 12.78 16.24 21.14
C ASN A 89 14.07 16.64 21.85
N ALA A 90 15.11 15.82 21.70
CA ALA A 90 16.44 16.15 22.21
C ALA A 90 17.02 17.39 21.53
N SER A 91 17.67 18.25 22.33
CA SER A 91 18.41 19.43 21.87
C SER A 91 19.62 19.02 21.05
N GLN A 92 19.84 19.70 19.91
CA GLN A 92 21.00 19.44 19.06
C GLN A 92 22.19 20.32 19.46
N ALA A 93 23.37 19.94 19.01
CA ALA A 93 24.55 20.78 19.16
C ALA A 93 24.35 22.13 18.44
N GLY A 94 24.59 23.25 19.15
CA GLY A 94 24.39 24.60 18.61
C GLY A 94 22.96 25.12 18.69
N GLU A 95 21.96 24.30 19.05
CA GLU A 95 20.63 24.79 19.37
C GLU A 95 20.64 25.54 20.71
N PRO A 96 19.85 26.63 20.85
CA PRO A 96 19.68 27.30 22.14
C PRO A 96 19.02 26.35 23.16
N ASP A 97 19.20 26.65 24.44
CA ASP A 97 18.49 25.93 25.48
C ASP A 97 16.98 26.10 25.30
N LYS A 98 16.24 25.02 25.58
CA LYS A 98 14.80 25.06 25.59
C LYS A 98 14.29 25.91 26.75
N SER A 99 13.15 26.58 26.58
CA SER A 99 12.40 27.19 27.66
C SER A 99 11.76 26.09 28.49
N VAL A 100 11.89 26.19 29.82
CA VAL A 100 11.20 25.31 30.76
C VAL A 100 10.13 26.13 31.44
N GLN A 101 8.87 25.76 31.22
CA GLN A 101 7.72 26.47 31.80
C GLN A 101 7.30 25.81 33.13
N TYR A 102 7.15 26.60 34.17
CA TYR A 102 6.63 26.19 35.48
C TYR A 102 5.29 26.86 35.70
N ARG A 103 4.20 26.12 35.60
CA ARG A 103 2.82 26.59 35.81
C ARG A 103 2.48 26.53 37.31
N ASN A 104 1.42 27.23 37.72
CA ASN A 104 0.89 27.24 39.10
C ASN A 104 1.91 27.64 40.17
N MET A 105 2.94 28.39 39.77
CA MET A 105 3.94 28.90 40.70
C MET A 105 3.32 29.85 41.72
N GLY A 106 2.33 30.62 41.27
CA GLY A 106 1.59 31.52 42.15
C GLY A 106 0.89 30.78 43.31
N ASP A 107 0.25 29.65 43.05
CA ASP A 107 -0.39 28.82 44.06
C ASP A 107 0.64 28.24 45.04
N ALA A 108 1.77 27.77 44.53
CA ALA A 108 2.86 27.29 45.37
C ALA A 108 3.41 28.39 46.28
N LEU A 109 3.63 29.61 45.75
CA LEU A 109 4.08 30.76 46.54
C LEU A 109 3.04 31.20 47.56
N ARG A 110 1.76 31.23 47.20
CA ARG A 110 0.67 31.53 48.17
C ARG A 110 0.64 30.52 49.32
N THR A 111 0.85 29.25 49.00
CA THR A 111 0.92 28.20 50.03
C THR A 111 2.11 28.43 51.00
N ILE A 112 3.29 28.77 50.45
CA ILE A 112 4.49 29.02 51.24
C ILE A 112 4.36 30.29 52.09
N LEU A 113 3.85 31.36 51.50
CA LEU A 113 3.71 32.68 52.14
C LEU A 113 2.56 32.74 53.17
N GLY A 114 1.57 31.85 53.02
CA GLY A 114 0.40 31.85 53.87
C GLY A 114 -0.31 33.21 53.90
N ASP A 115 -0.64 33.71 55.08
CA ASP A 115 -1.32 35.00 55.28
C ASP A 115 -0.53 36.20 54.74
N ASN A 116 0.78 36.06 54.58
CA ASN A 116 1.64 37.12 54.06
C ASN A 116 1.57 37.24 52.52
N ALA A 117 0.99 36.27 51.82
CA ALA A 117 0.91 36.27 50.35
C ALA A 117 0.28 37.56 49.81
N LYS A 118 -0.70 38.12 50.48
CA LYS A 118 -1.38 39.38 50.12
C LYS A 118 -0.46 40.60 50.04
N ASN A 119 0.72 40.51 50.65
CA ASN A 119 1.71 41.60 50.70
C ASN A 119 2.71 41.53 49.51
N TYR A 120 2.56 40.52 48.63
CA TYR A 120 3.46 40.27 47.54
C TYR A 120 2.72 40.16 46.21
N GLU A 121 3.40 40.58 45.15
CA GLU A 121 3.01 40.39 43.76
C GLU A 121 4.05 39.47 43.09
N PHE A 122 3.62 38.47 42.34
CA PHE A 122 4.47 37.52 41.65
C PHE A 122 3.76 36.94 40.44
N ASP A 123 4.56 36.42 39.49
CA ASP A 123 4.01 35.80 38.30
C ASP A 123 3.46 34.40 38.60
N GLU A 124 2.30 34.05 37.98
CA GLU A 124 1.65 32.76 38.14
C GLU A 124 2.43 31.63 37.38
N THR A 125 3.24 32.01 36.43
CA THR A 125 4.02 31.10 35.59
C THR A 125 5.48 31.52 35.57
N GLY A 126 6.35 30.59 35.88
CA GLY A 126 7.79 30.82 35.85
C GLY A 126 8.41 30.23 34.56
N TYR A 127 9.52 30.79 34.13
CA TYR A 127 10.29 30.29 32.97
C TYR A 127 11.76 30.13 33.34
N GLY A 128 12.27 28.93 33.12
CA GLY A 128 13.68 28.58 33.23
C GLY A 128 14.23 28.14 31.85
N LYS A 129 15.41 27.56 31.89
CA LYS A 129 16.08 27.00 30.72
C LYS A 129 16.55 25.58 31.02
N GLY A 130 16.74 24.80 29.98
CA GLY A 130 17.29 23.45 30.11
C GLY A 130 17.44 22.74 28.74
N ARG A 131 18.01 21.57 28.77
CA ARG A 131 18.27 20.75 27.61
C ARG A 131 17.67 19.37 27.80
N ILE A 132 17.16 18.80 26.70
CA ILE A 132 16.89 17.37 26.61
C ILE A 132 18.06 16.74 25.88
N ASN A 133 18.84 15.95 26.61
CA ASN A 133 19.99 15.25 26.06
C ASN A 133 19.52 13.96 25.34
N LYS A 134 20.26 13.50 24.34
CA LYS A 134 19.94 12.25 23.64
C LYS A 134 19.97 11.06 24.61
N ALA A 135 18.99 10.18 24.46
CA ALA A 135 18.99 8.92 25.21
C ALA A 135 20.05 7.96 24.65
N LYS A 136 20.94 7.47 25.51
CA LYS A 136 21.88 6.40 25.14
C LYS A 136 21.14 5.08 25.03
N VAL A 137 21.20 4.45 23.86
CA VAL A 137 20.46 3.22 23.54
C VAL A 137 21.31 2.24 22.74
N SER A 138 20.90 0.98 22.84
CA SER A 138 21.40 -0.14 22.04
C SER A 138 20.22 -0.90 21.44
N GLU A 139 20.42 -1.78 20.49
CA GLU A 139 19.34 -2.57 19.85
C GLU A 139 18.49 -3.32 20.87
N ARG A 140 19.09 -3.81 21.96
CA ARG A 140 18.39 -4.57 23.03
C ARG A 140 17.39 -3.77 23.82
N ASP A 141 17.44 -2.45 23.76
CA ASP A 141 16.51 -1.57 24.45
C ASP A 141 15.16 -1.48 23.78
N PHE A 142 15.02 -2.01 22.54
CA PHE A 142 13.82 -1.90 21.71
C PHE A 142 13.07 -3.23 21.64
N ARG A 143 11.75 -3.14 21.76
CA ARG A 143 10.79 -4.22 21.52
C ARG A 143 9.74 -3.69 20.57
N LEU A 144 9.85 -4.06 19.30
CA LEU A 144 8.99 -3.57 18.24
C LEU A 144 8.08 -4.70 17.78
N ASN A 145 6.78 -4.45 17.80
CA ASN A 145 5.75 -5.37 17.39
C ASN A 145 5.07 -4.84 16.13
N PHE A 146 4.76 -5.73 15.19
CA PHE A 146 4.13 -5.40 13.93
C PHE A 146 2.84 -6.19 13.75
N LYS A 147 1.83 -5.56 13.14
CA LYS A 147 0.65 -6.27 12.62
C LYS A 147 1.07 -7.13 11.44
N ASP A 148 0.27 -8.15 11.15
CA ASP A 148 0.44 -8.92 9.93
C ASP A 148 0.33 -8.01 8.71
N ALA A 149 1.36 -8.07 7.85
CA ALA A 149 1.37 -7.37 6.58
C ALA A 149 0.67 -8.23 5.52
N VAL A 150 -0.44 -7.76 4.99
CA VAL A 150 -1.20 -8.49 3.96
C VAL A 150 -1.35 -7.63 2.72
N ARG A 151 -1.02 -8.19 1.57
CA ARG A 151 -1.21 -7.54 0.28
C ARG A 151 -1.47 -8.55 -0.85
N GLU A 152 -1.93 -8.08 -1.97
CA GLU A 152 -2.00 -8.86 -3.20
C GLU A 152 -0.63 -8.93 -3.88
N TYR A 153 -0.37 -10.00 -4.62
CA TYR A 153 0.86 -10.20 -5.39
C TYR A 153 1.09 -9.08 -6.42
N ASP A 154 2.28 -8.51 -6.41
CA ASP A 154 2.73 -7.43 -7.28
C ASP A 154 4.10 -7.71 -7.95
N GLY A 155 4.63 -8.92 -7.76
CA GLY A 155 5.95 -9.32 -8.29
C GLY A 155 7.14 -8.94 -7.42
N THR A 156 6.92 -8.30 -6.25
CA THR A 156 7.98 -7.90 -5.32
C THR A 156 7.88 -8.64 -3.98
N SER A 157 8.92 -8.57 -3.17
CA SER A 157 8.92 -9.05 -1.78
C SER A 157 8.84 -7.93 -0.75
N ASN A 158 8.68 -6.67 -1.16
CA ASN A 158 8.67 -5.53 -0.25
C ASN A 158 7.31 -5.38 0.43
N VAL A 159 7.31 -4.87 1.66
CA VAL A 159 6.11 -4.44 2.37
C VAL A 159 5.91 -2.96 2.13
N ASP A 160 4.80 -2.59 1.50
CA ASP A 160 4.45 -1.20 1.29
C ASP A 160 4.02 -0.56 2.61
N HIS A 161 4.39 0.72 2.81
CA HIS A 161 4.04 1.48 4.01
C HIS A 161 4.32 0.73 5.32
N ALA A 162 5.46 0.03 5.41
CA ALA A 162 5.81 -0.86 6.51
C ALA A 162 5.67 -0.22 7.91
N ILE A 163 5.82 1.12 8.03
CA ILE A 163 5.64 1.87 9.28
C ILE A 163 4.20 1.79 9.82
N ASP A 164 3.21 1.61 8.96
CA ASP A 164 1.80 1.57 9.37
C ASP A 164 1.42 0.25 10.06
N ASN A 165 2.28 -0.75 9.94
CA ASN A 165 2.14 -2.02 10.62
C ASN A 165 2.70 -2.00 12.05
N LEU A 166 3.45 -0.94 12.45
CA LEU A 166 3.97 -0.83 13.80
C LEU A 166 2.83 -0.72 14.82
N GLN A 167 2.84 -1.59 15.83
CA GLN A 167 1.81 -1.63 16.87
C GLN A 167 2.11 -0.65 18.00
N GLU A 168 1.04 -0.20 18.66
CA GLU A 168 1.12 0.79 19.76
C GLU A 168 1.77 0.25 21.02
N ASP A 169 1.85 -1.05 21.19
CA ASP A 169 2.54 -1.69 22.31
C ASP A 169 4.07 -1.77 22.12
N SER A 170 4.58 -1.31 20.97
CA SER A 170 6.02 -1.17 20.74
C SER A 170 6.66 -0.25 21.75
N ARG A 171 7.82 -0.63 22.29
CA ARG A 171 8.51 0.04 23.39
C ARG A 171 10.01 0.17 23.12
N TRP A 172 10.61 1.22 23.74
CA TRP A 172 12.03 1.27 23.98
C TRP A 172 12.26 1.45 25.48
N LYS A 173 13.05 0.55 26.08
CA LYS A 173 13.09 0.38 27.54
C LYS A 173 11.66 0.25 28.10
N SER A 174 11.26 1.10 29.04
CA SER A 174 9.90 1.17 29.60
C SER A 174 8.98 2.15 28.87
N ASN A 175 9.53 2.94 27.93
CA ASN A 175 8.79 4.03 27.28
C ASN A 175 8.05 3.54 26.02
N LYS A 176 6.91 4.18 25.71
CA LYS A 176 6.20 3.96 24.45
C LYS A 176 7.05 4.43 23.27
N MET A 177 7.11 3.63 22.23
CA MET A 177 7.73 4.03 20.97
C MET A 177 6.84 5.03 20.23
N LEU A 178 7.39 6.18 19.85
CA LEU A 178 6.67 7.18 19.06
C LEU A 178 7.04 7.05 17.59
N LYS A 179 6.08 7.31 16.69
CA LYS A 179 6.38 7.34 15.23
C LYS A 179 7.46 8.38 14.89
N SER A 180 7.53 9.48 15.65
CA SER A 180 8.57 10.52 15.51
C SER A 180 9.98 10.04 15.87
N ASP A 181 10.10 8.94 16.62
CA ASP A 181 11.38 8.33 16.96
C ASP A 181 11.95 7.47 15.84
N ILE A 182 11.18 7.26 14.79
CA ILE A 182 11.51 6.42 13.66
C ILE A 182 11.83 7.29 12.46
N ALA A 183 12.98 7.06 11.83
CA ALA A 183 13.36 7.72 10.60
C ALA A 183 12.80 6.97 9.36
N SER A 184 12.84 5.63 9.38
CA SER A 184 12.27 4.80 8.32
C SER A 184 12.01 3.38 8.81
N VAL A 185 11.04 2.73 8.18
CA VAL A 185 10.79 1.29 8.34
C VAL A 185 10.78 0.66 6.95
N THR A 186 11.51 -0.42 6.79
CA THR A 186 11.39 -1.31 5.63
C THR A 186 10.96 -2.68 6.10
N GLY A 187 10.14 -3.35 5.31
CA GLY A 187 9.72 -4.72 5.53
C GLY A 187 9.93 -5.55 4.28
N THR A 188 10.32 -6.80 4.46
CA THR A 188 10.54 -7.74 3.37
C THR A 188 9.86 -9.05 3.70
N TYR A 189 8.99 -9.53 2.81
CA TYR A 189 8.46 -10.89 2.90
C TYR A 189 9.55 -11.90 2.64
N MET A 190 9.68 -12.87 3.53
CA MET A 190 10.72 -13.88 3.52
C MET A 190 10.15 -15.25 3.17
N SER A 191 11.03 -16.13 2.70
CA SER A 191 10.74 -17.56 2.54
C SER A 191 10.31 -18.19 3.88
N PRO A 192 9.64 -19.34 3.87
CA PRO A 192 9.17 -19.98 5.11
C PRO A 192 10.23 -20.24 6.16
N ASN A 193 11.50 -20.38 5.75
CA ASN A 193 12.63 -20.54 6.66
C ASN A 193 13.31 -19.20 7.06
N GLY A 194 12.75 -18.07 6.62
CA GLY A 194 13.24 -16.73 6.94
C GLY A 194 14.58 -16.34 6.31
N SER A 195 15.11 -17.15 5.37
CA SER A 195 16.50 -16.96 4.90
C SER A 195 16.65 -16.06 3.68
N THR A 196 15.65 -15.97 2.83
CA THR A 196 15.70 -15.23 1.55
C THR A 196 14.40 -14.46 1.30
N PRO A 197 14.47 -13.29 0.62
CA PRO A 197 13.28 -12.59 0.15
C PRO A 197 12.42 -13.49 -0.74
N ASP A 198 11.12 -13.46 -0.55
CA ASP A 198 10.17 -14.29 -1.28
C ASP A 198 8.92 -13.49 -1.66
N LYS A 199 8.74 -13.30 -2.97
CA LYS A 199 7.61 -12.59 -3.57
C LYS A 199 6.33 -13.43 -3.73
N ASN A 200 6.43 -14.76 -3.62
CA ASN A 200 5.35 -15.67 -3.98
C ASN A 200 4.15 -15.58 -3.04
N ALA A 201 2.96 -15.80 -3.60
CA ALA A 201 1.72 -15.82 -2.85
C ALA A 201 1.71 -16.99 -1.84
N ALA A 202 1.38 -16.67 -0.60
CA ALA A 202 1.22 -17.63 0.50
C ALA A 202 0.45 -16.99 1.65
N ASP A 203 -0.39 -17.78 2.34
CA ASP A 203 -1.23 -17.32 3.45
C ASP A 203 -0.45 -17.02 4.73
N ARG A 204 0.78 -17.50 4.82
CA ARG A 204 1.66 -17.30 5.97
C ARG A 204 3.07 -17.04 5.49
N LYS A 205 3.59 -15.87 5.86
CA LYS A 205 4.97 -15.47 5.57
C LYS A 205 5.59 -14.84 6.81
N ILE A 206 6.89 -14.99 6.93
CA ILE A 206 7.67 -14.17 7.85
C ILE A 206 7.93 -12.84 7.15
N VAL A 207 7.86 -11.75 7.91
CA VAL A 207 8.27 -10.43 7.44
C VAL A 207 9.44 -9.95 8.27
N ASP A 208 10.57 -9.70 7.63
CA ASP A 208 11.76 -9.08 8.24
C ASP A 208 11.65 -7.56 8.16
N TYR A 209 11.52 -6.92 9.31
CA TYR A 209 11.47 -5.47 9.44
C TYR A 209 12.83 -4.91 9.85
N LYS A 210 13.26 -3.83 9.18
CA LYS A 210 14.41 -3.01 9.56
C LYS A 210 13.91 -1.62 9.90
N VAL A 211 14.03 -1.25 11.15
CA VAL A 211 13.58 0.03 11.69
C VAL A 211 14.79 0.91 11.96
N ARG A 212 14.95 1.95 11.18
CA ARG A 212 15.97 2.97 11.40
C ARG A 212 15.43 4.04 12.33
N LEU A 213 16.13 4.25 13.43
CA LEU A 213 15.75 5.21 14.46
C LEU A 213 16.18 6.64 14.10
N ASN A 214 15.46 7.61 14.68
CA ASN A 214 15.77 9.02 14.50
C ASN A 214 17.00 9.43 15.33
N LYS A 215 18.07 9.83 14.68
CA LYS A 215 19.31 10.30 15.30
C LYS A 215 19.14 11.57 16.15
N ARG A 216 18.02 12.27 16.03
CA ARG A 216 17.76 13.47 16.82
C ARG A 216 17.66 13.14 18.29
N ASN A 217 16.92 12.08 18.64
CA ASN A 217 16.53 11.75 20.01
C ASN A 217 17.43 10.70 20.67
N PHE A 218 18.17 9.92 19.87
CA PHE A 218 18.97 8.80 20.35
C PHE A 218 20.46 8.98 20.08
N ASP A 219 21.27 8.54 21.04
CA ASP A 219 22.72 8.34 20.91
C ASP A 219 23.00 6.83 20.82
N PHE A 220 23.43 6.41 19.65
CA PHE A 220 23.67 5.00 19.32
C PHE A 220 25.09 4.52 19.66
N GLY A 221 25.99 5.42 20.06
CA GLY A 221 27.40 5.07 20.24
C GLY A 221 28.01 4.52 18.93
N SER A 222 28.49 3.26 18.97
CA SER A 222 29.04 2.56 17.81
C SER A 222 28.01 1.77 16.99
N TRP A 223 26.77 1.67 17.46
CA TRP A 223 25.68 0.99 16.76
C TRP A 223 25.11 1.88 15.65
N ASP A 224 24.64 1.28 14.55
CA ASP A 224 24.14 2.01 13.37
C ASP A 224 22.71 2.59 13.53
N GLY A 225 22.03 2.27 14.63
CA GLY A 225 20.68 2.72 14.94
C GLY A 225 19.59 2.01 14.15
N VAL A 226 19.85 0.78 13.68
CA VAL A 226 18.86 -0.07 13.00
C VAL A 226 18.43 -1.21 13.92
N VAL A 227 17.15 -1.27 14.24
CA VAL A 227 16.52 -2.36 14.97
C VAL A 227 15.97 -3.36 14.00
N SER A 228 16.28 -4.64 14.19
CA SER A 228 15.67 -5.76 13.46
C SER A 228 14.48 -6.29 14.25
N ALA A 229 13.37 -6.55 13.55
CA ALA A 229 12.19 -7.17 14.13
C ALA A 229 11.52 -8.10 13.13
N GLU A 230 10.86 -9.14 13.61
CA GLU A 230 10.08 -10.06 12.79
C GLU A 230 8.59 -9.81 13.02
N GLY A 231 7.80 -10.01 11.96
CA GLY A 231 6.34 -10.00 12.00
C GLY A 231 5.75 -11.09 11.13
N GLY A 232 4.45 -11.22 11.16
CA GLY A 232 3.70 -12.08 10.26
C GLY A 232 3.24 -11.35 9.01
N GLY A 233 2.81 -12.12 8.00
CA GLY A 233 2.17 -11.56 6.83
C GLY A 233 1.65 -12.60 5.87
N ALA A 234 1.05 -12.11 4.77
CA ALA A 234 0.57 -12.91 3.66
C ALA A 234 0.67 -12.13 2.35
N ILE A 235 0.94 -12.84 1.28
CA ILE A 235 0.76 -12.34 -0.09
C ILE A 235 -0.36 -13.16 -0.71
N THR A 236 -1.51 -12.53 -0.98
CA THR A 236 -2.62 -13.19 -1.65
C THR A 236 -2.37 -13.26 -3.16
N LYS A 237 -2.96 -14.25 -3.83
CA LYS A 237 -2.88 -14.35 -5.29
C LYS A 237 -3.46 -13.10 -5.94
N ARG A 238 -2.81 -12.65 -7.03
CA ARG A 238 -3.33 -11.56 -7.85
C ARG A 238 -4.53 -12.05 -8.64
N LYS A 239 -5.68 -11.46 -8.39
CA LYS A 239 -6.91 -11.79 -9.10
C LYS A 239 -6.93 -11.10 -10.46
N ILE A 240 -7.15 -11.89 -11.51
CA ILE A 240 -7.26 -11.41 -12.89
C ILE A 240 -8.54 -11.93 -13.54
N ILE A 241 -9.12 -11.13 -14.40
CA ILE A 241 -10.33 -11.48 -15.15
C ILE A 241 -10.06 -11.40 -16.63
N ALA A 242 -10.67 -12.32 -17.38
CA ALA A 242 -10.64 -12.28 -18.84
C ALA A 242 -11.50 -11.10 -19.34
N GLU A 243 -10.90 -10.18 -20.07
CA GLU A 243 -11.63 -9.18 -20.83
C GLU A 243 -12.49 -9.88 -21.89
N THR A 244 -13.58 -9.25 -22.33
CA THR A 244 -14.49 -9.84 -23.31
C THR A 244 -13.73 -10.49 -24.49
N PRO A 245 -13.96 -11.78 -24.74
CA PRO A 245 -13.29 -12.46 -25.83
C PRO A 245 -13.52 -11.79 -27.19
N ARG A 246 -12.50 -11.81 -28.05
CA ARG A 246 -12.59 -11.25 -29.39
C ARG A 246 -13.61 -12.00 -30.22
N TYR A 247 -14.36 -11.27 -31.05
CA TYR A 247 -15.20 -11.89 -32.08
C TYR A 247 -14.32 -12.48 -33.18
N LEU A 248 -14.47 -13.78 -33.48
CA LEU A 248 -13.60 -14.51 -34.39
C LEU A 248 -14.37 -15.01 -35.63
N THR A 249 -13.79 -14.85 -36.80
CA THR A 249 -14.35 -15.37 -38.06
C THR A 249 -13.38 -16.27 -38.77
N LYS A 250 -13.85 -17.34 -39.36
CA LYS A 250 -13.08 -18.16 -40.30
C LYS A 250 -13.95 -18.72 -41.42
N GLU A 251 -13.33 -19.10 -42.51
CA GLU A 251 -13.93 -19.94 -43.53
C GLU A 251 -13.96 -21.41 -43.08
N TYR A 252 -14.98 -22.15 -43.48
CA TYR A 252 -15.11 -23.57 -43.17
C TYR A 252 -13.89 -24.36 -43.69
N ASP A 253 -13.27 -25.10 -42.79
CA ASP A 253 -12.07 -25.92 -43.06
C ASP A 253 -12.14 -27.34 -42.50
N GLY A 254 -13.34 -27.77 -42.05
CA GLY A 254 -13.57 -29.08 -41.45
C GLY A 254 -13.05 -29.22 -40.00
N THR A 255 -12.52 -28.15 -39.37
CA THR A 255 -11.98 -28.19 -38.00
C THR A 255 -12.68 -27.22 -37.08
N LYS A 256 -12.46 -27.38 -35.76
CA LYS A 256 -12.87 -26.40 -34.72
C LYS A 256 -11.78 -25.40 -34.41
N ASP A 257 -10.63 -25.52 -35.05
CA ASP A 257 -9.42 -24.77 -34.68
C ASP A 257 -9.57 -23.27 -34.95
N VAL A 258 -9.03 -22.49 -34.01
CA VAL A 258 -8.96 -21.04 -34.09
C VAL A 258 -7.58 -20.57 -34.56
N VAL A 259 -6.52 -21.08 -33.91
CA VAL A 259 -5.15 -20.67 -34.22
C VAL A 259 -4.75 -21.07 -35.65
N GLY A 260 -4.19 -20.13 -36.41
CA GLY A 260 -3.80 -20.29 -37.79
C GLY A 260 -4.97 -20.33 -38.80
N LYS A 261 -6.21 -20.16 -38.35
CA LYS A 261 -7.44 -20.29 -39.11
C LYS A 261 -8.38 -19.10 -39.01
N ALA A 262 -8.66 -18.65 -37.78
CA ALA A 262 -9.59 -17.55 -37.54
C ALA A 262 -8.92 -16.18 -37.61
N ARG A 263 -9.74 -15.18 -37.90
CA ARG A 263 -9.36 -13.75 -37.88
C ARG A 263 -10.21 -13.01 -36.84
N ASP A 264 -9.62 -11.97 -36.24
CA ASP A 264 -10.34 -11.04 -35.35
C ASP A 264 -11.22 -10.06 -36.17
N ALA A 265 -11.91 -9.14 -35.48
CA ALA A 265 -12.79 -8.16 -36.10
C ALA A 265 -12.02 -7.17 -37.02
N GLU A 266 -10.74 -6.96 -36.79
CA GLU A 266 -9.83 -6.13 -37.57
C GLU A 266 -9.25 -6.89 -38.77
N GLY A 267 -9.57 -8.18 -38.94
CA GLY A 267 -9.12 -9.03 -40.03
C GLY A 267 -7.76 -9.67 -39.80
N ASN A 268 -7.13 -9.53 -38.64
CA ASN A 268 -5.84 -10.13 -38.33
C ASN A 268 -5.99 -11.63 -38.06
N LEU A 269 -5.10 -12.42 -38.61
CA LEU A 269 -5.06 -13.85 -38.34
C LEU A 269 -4.62 -14.12 -36.91
N VAL A 270 -5.36 -14.95 -36.18
CA VAL A 270 -4.95 -15.48 -34.88
C VAL A 270 -3.78 -16.44 -35.07
N LYS A 271 -2.57 -16.01 -34.74
CA LYS A 271 -1.35 -16.78 -35.04
C LYS A 271 -0.94 -17.73 -33.93
N GLN A 272 -1.39 -17.45 -32.68
CA GLN A 272 -0.98 -18.20 -31.51
C GLN A 272 -2.06 -18.16 -30.40
N ASN A 273 -1.94 -19.04 -29.44
CA ASN A 273 -2.70 -19.03 -28.20
C ASN A 273 -2.36 -17.82 -27.32
N GLY A 274 -3.14 -17.57 -26.28
CA GLY A 274 -2.89 -16.56 -25.29
C GLY A 274 -3.35 -15.15 -25.70
N ASP A 275 -2.45 -14.17 -25.73
CA ASP A 275 -2.77 -12.75 -25.97
C ASP A 275 -3.42 -12.47 -27.34
N GLY A 276 -3.25 -13.37 -28.31
CA GLY A 276 -3.98 -13.32 -29.59
C GLY A 276 -5.46 -13.65 -29.48
N LEU A 277 -5.90 -14.24 -28.39
CA LEU A 277 -7.25 -14.72 -28.15
C LEU A 277 -8.00 -13.88 -27.12
N ILE A 278 -7.35 -13.55 -26.01
CA ILE A 278 -7.95 -12.88 -24.86
C ILE A 278 -6.90 -12.08 -24.10
N THR A 279 -7.32 -10.99 -23.47
CA THR A 279 -6.51 -10.16 -22.57
C THR A 279 -6.98 -10.36 -21.14
N PHE A 280 -6.05 -10.50 -20.20
CA PHE A 280 -6.35 -10.48 -18.79
C PHE A 280 -6.19 -9.07 -18.24
N ARG A 281 -7.17 -8.64 -17.41
CA ARG A 281 -7.15 -7.39 -16.66
C ARG A 281 -7.09 -7.66 -15.17
N HIS A 282 -6.58 -6.72 -14.40
CA HIS A 282 -6.64 -6.80 -12.95
C HIS A 282 -8.09 -6.73 -12.47
N TYR A 283 -8.52 -7.72 -11.69
CA TYR A 283 -9.90 -7.78 -11.18
C TYR A 283 -10.17 -6.64 -10.21
N ASN A 284 -11.27 -5.96 -10.40
CA ASN A 284 -11.76 -4.91 -9.52
C ASN A 284 -13.26 -5.11 -9.25
N GLU A 285 -13.58 -5.57 -8.05
CA GLU A 285 -14.95 -5.88 -7.65
C GLU A 285 -15.89 -4.66 -7.74
N THR A 286 -15.36 -3.45 -7.54
CA THR A 286 -16.16 -2.21 -7.49
C THR A 286 -16.38 -1.59 -8.85
N ALA A 287 -15.59 -1.93 -9.86
CA ALA A 287 -15.75 -1.44 -11.21
C ALA A 287 -16.97 -2.07 -11.90
N ALA A 288 -17.66 -1.30 -12.74
CA ALA A 288 -18.85 -1.77 -13.47
C ALA A 288 -18.55 -2.98 -14.36
N ASN A 289 -17.38 -3.01 -15.01
CA ASN A 289 -16.90 -4.09 -15.87
C ASN A 289 -16.06 -5.12 -15.08
N LYS A 290 -15.96 -4.99 -13.74
CA LYS A 290 -15.23 -5.88 -12.85
C LYS A 290 -13.71 -5.89 -13.02
N TYR A 291 -13.14 -4.92 -13.73
CA TYR A 291 -11.69 -4.73 -13.84
C TYR A 291 -11.33 -3.24 -13.90
N ASP A 292 -10.08 -2.94 -13.61
CA ASP A 292 -9.50 -1.62 -13.81
C ASP A 292 -8.69 -1.56 -15.12
N ALA A 293 -8.16 -0.37 -15.44
CA ALA A 293 -7.38 -0.19 -16.69
C ALA A 293 -6.01 -0.87 -16.65
N ALA A 294 -5.56 -1.37 -15.49
CA ALA A 294 -4.27 -1.99 -15.33
C ALA A 294 -4.24 -3.39 -15.97
N ASP A 295 -3.09 -3.77 -16.50
CA ASP A 295 -2.86 -5.11 -16.97
C ASP A 295 -3.02 -6.13 -15.84
N GLY A 296 -3.63 -7.27 -16.14
CA GLY A 296 -3.82 -8.34 -15.16
C GLY A 296 -2.49 -8.95 -14.73
N LEU A 297 -1.59 -9.19 -15.68
CA LEU A 297 -0.28 -9.76 -15.40
C LEU A 297 0.72 -8.67 -15.02
N VAL A 298 1.55 -8.95 -14.02
CA VAL A 298 2.62 -8.05 -13.56
C VAL A 298 3.67 -7.88 -14.68
N ALA A 299 4.01 -6.64 -15.00
CA ALA A 299 4.91 -6.33 -16.11
C ALA A 299 6.30 -6.99 -15.98
N ALA A 300 6.83 -7.10 -14.76
CA ALA A 300 8.11 -7.76 -14.52
C ALA A 300 8.05 -9.26 -14.84
N ASP A 301 6.94 -9.92 -14.52
CA ASP A 301 6.76 -11.35 -14.78
C ASP A 301 6.61 -11.64 -16.28
N THR A 302 5.88 -10.79 -17.02
CA THR A 302 5.74 -10.91 -18.47
C THR A 302 7.06 -10.62 -19.19
N ALA A 303 7.77 -9.57 -18.79
CA ALA A 303 9.08 -9.23 -19.35
C ALA A 303 10.14 -10.32 -19.07
N GLY A 304 10.09 -10.92 -17.87
CA GLY A 304 10.95 -12.05 -17.48
C GLY A 304 10.53 -13.40 -18.04
N ASN A 305 9.41 -13.48 -18.79
CA ASN A 305 8.79 -14.73 -19.24
C ASN A 305 8.48 -15.74 -18.12
N THR A 306 8.30 -15.28 -16.91
CA THR A 306 7.93 -16.13 -15.76
C THR A 306 6.44 -16.39 -15.67
N VAL A 307 5.61 -15.55 -16.36
CA VAL A 307 4.18 -15.78 -16.60
C VAL A 307 3.84 -15.48 -18.05
N ARG A 308 3.00 -16.33 -18.64
CA ARG A 308 2.44 -16.15 -19.98
C ARG A 308 0.97 -16.53 -20.01
N ASN A 309 0.19 -15.79 -20.78
CA ASN A 309 -1.14 -16.19 -21.15
C ASN A 309 -1.06 -17.40 -22.10
N ALA A 310 -1.58 -18.53 -21.68
CA ALA A 310 -1.60 -19.78 -22.45
C ALA A 310 -3.03 -20.23 -22.83
N THR A 311 -3.98 -19.30 -22.78
CA THR A 311 -5.39 -19.55 -23.12
C THR A 311 -5.51 -20.13 -24.51
N THR A 312 -6.34 -21.18 -24.66
CA THR A 312 -6.68 -21.80 -25.93
C THR A 312 -8.13 -21.55 -26.30
N ALA A 313 -8.47 -21.62 -27.57
CA ALA A 313 -9.84 -21.44 -28.02
C ALA A 313 -10.22 -22.43 -29.11
N LEU A 314 -11.46 -22.92 -29.07
CA LEU A 314 -12.06 -23.78 -30.07
C LEU A 314 -13.50 -23.36 -30.38
N TYR A 315 -13.93 -23.41 -31.63
CA TYR A 315 -15.35 -23.33 -31.94
C TYR A 315 -16.13 -24.48 -31.29
N ALA A 316 -17.37 -24.27 -30.91
CA ALA A 316 -18.24 -25.28 -30.29
C ALA A 316 -18.34 -26.56 -31.18
N ASP A 317 -18.48 -26.37 -32.48
CA ASP A 317 -18.38 -27.42 -33.48
C ASP A 317 -17.78 -26.88 -34.81
N LYS A 318 -17.50 -27.75 -35.74
CA LYS A 318 -16.83 -27.39 -37.00
C LYS A 318 -17.75 -26.81 -38.07
N ASN A 319 -19.09 -26.92 -37.94
CA ASN A 319 -20.03 -26.64 -39.00
C ASN A 319 -20.40 -25.14 -39.06
N VAL A 320 -20.81 -24.68 -40.24
CA VAL A 320 -21.45 -23.38 -40.42
C VAL A 320 -22.80 -23.38 -39.66
N ALA A 321 -23.06 -22.34 -38.92
CA ALA A 321 -24.34 -22.15 -38.23
C ALA A 321 -25.27 -21.30 -39.08
N TRP A 322 -26.41 -21.84 -39.42
CA TRP A 322 -27.42 -21.20 -40.26
C TRP A 322 -28.63 -20.76 -39.40
N LYS A 323 -29.20 -19.61 -39.72
CA LYS A 323 -30.50 -19.21 -39.22
C LYS A 323 -31.49 -20.27 -39.68
N ASP A 324 -32.34 -20.74 -38.92
CA ASP A 324 -33.30 -21.83 -39.23
C ASP A 324 -32.67 -23.25 -39.44
N GLY A 325 -31.41 -23.44 -39.05
CA GLY A 325 -30.78 -24.75 -38.97
C GLY A 325 -30.34 -25.40 -40.30
N ALA A 326 -30.58 -24.75 -41.44
CA ALA A 326 -30.17 -25.30 -42.74
C ALA A 326 -29.96 -24.21 -43.79
N TRP A 327 -29.06 -24.52 -44.72
CA TRP A 327 -28.91 -23.75 -45.95
C TRP A 327 -30.06 -24.07 -46.92
N LYS A 328 -30.78 -23.04 -47.39
CA LYS A 328 -31.90 -23.20 -48.32
C LYS A 328 -31.70 -22.35 -49.58
N ASN A 329 -31.83 -22.98 -50.75
CA ASN A 329 -31.91 -22.35 -52.09
C ASN A 329 -30.78 -21.32 -52.39
N GLY A 330 -29.56 -21.62 -52.02
CA GLY A 330 -28.40 -20.78 -52.36
C GLY A 330 -28.22 -19.54 -51.46
N HIS A 331 -29.13 -19.28 -50.54
CA HIS A 331 -29.08 -18.13 -49.64
C HIS A 331 -29.52 -18.53 -48.25
N GLY A 332 -28.67 -18.28 -47.26
CA GLY A 332 -28.96 -18.46 -45.85
C GLY A 332 -28.18 -17.44 -45.04
N ASP A 333 -28.78 -16.90 -43.96
CA ASP A 333 -28.08 -16.05 -43.03
C ASP A 333 -27.20 -16.92 -42.13
N VAL A 334 -25.89 -16.71 -42.20
CA VAL A 334 -24.94 -17.32 -41.29
C VAL A 334 -25.01 -16.60 -39.96
N ILE A 335 -25.27 -17.32 -38.88
CA ILE A 335 -25.40 -16.78 -37.54
C ILE A 335 -24.15 -17.06 -36.72
N ASP A 336 -24.04 -16.34 -35.59
CA ASP A 336 -22.96 -16.48 -34.65
C ASP A 336 -22.98 -17.85 -33.97
N LYS A 337 -21.80 -18.24 -33.56
CA LYS A 337 -21.48 -19.53 -32.96
C LYS A 337 -20.64 -19.30 -31.71
N ASP A 338 -20.79 -20.16 -30.72
CA ASP A 338 -19.95 -20.12 -29.55
C ASP A 338 -18.50 -20.50 -29.85
N VAL A 339 -17.59 -19.76 -29.25
CA VAL A 339 -16.17 -20.06 -29.15
C VAL A 339 -15.83 -20.25 -27.68
N ASN A 340 -15.38 -21.46 -27.33
CA ASN A 340 -15.01 -21.83 -25.99
C ASN A 340 -13.55 -21.55 -25.75
N TYR A 341 -13.25 -20.78 -24.69
CA TYR A 341 -11.89 -20.43 -24.27
C TYR A 341 -11.54 -21.20 -23.01
N ALA A 342 -10.46 -21.98 -23.02
CA ALA A 342 -9.88 -22.57 -21.82
C ALA A 342 -8.82 -21.62 -21.27
N LEU A 343 -9.15 -20.96 -20.16
CA LEU A 343 -8.33 -19.93 -19.52
C LEU A 343 -7.17 -20.56 -18.76
N THR A 344 -5.95 -20.23 -19.14
CA THR A 344 -4.75 -20.84 -18.56
C THR A 344 -3.59 -19.86 -18.55
N LEU A 345 -2.84 -19.86 -17.45
CA LEU A 345 -1.52 -19.25 -17.37
C LEU A 345 -0.45 -20.35 -17.37
N SER A 346 0.74 -20.01 -17.80
CA SER A 346 1.92 -20.87 -17.74
C SER A 346 3.15 -20.10 -17.28
N GLY A 347 4.14 -20.80 -16.76
CA GLY A 347 5.38 -20.24 -16.26
C GLY A 347 5.57 -20.41 -14.76
N ALA A 348 6.77 -20.09 -14.27
CA ALA A 348 7.16 -20.36 -12.88
C ALA A 348 6.36 -19.56 -11.84
N ASP A 349 5.91 -18.36 -12.20
CA ASP A 349 5.15 -17.46 -11.31
C ASP A 349 3.63 -17.54 -11.53
N ALA A 350 3.13 -18.44 -12.40
CA ALA A 350 1.71 -18.56 -12.72
C ALA A 350 0.83 -18.86 -11.47
N GLU A 351 1.36 -19.58 -10.49
CA GLU A 351 0.69 -19.91 -9.23
C GLU A 351 0.41 -18.69 -8.34
N ASN A 352 1.04 -17.55 -8.61
CA ASN A 352 0.79 -16.29 -7.91
C ASN A 352 -0.48 -15.57 -8.37
N TYR A 353 -1.16 -16.11 -9.37
CA TYR A 353 -2.36 -15.55 -9.98
C TYR A 353 -3.57 -16.45 -9.77
N GLU A 354 -4.73 -15.83 -9.78
CA GLU A 354 -6.03 -16.51 -9.80
C GLU A 354 -6.90 -15.87 -10.88
N ILE A 355 -7.30 -16.69 -11.88
CA ILE A 355 -8.26 -16.24 -12.89
C ILE A 355 -9.66 -16.34 -12.27
N VAL A 356 -10.44 -15.24 -12.32
CA VAL A 356 -11.75 -15.17 -11.71
C VAL A 356 -12.85 -14.77 -12.70
N ASN A 357 -14.09 -15.13 -12.37
CA ASN A 357 -15.32 -14.63 -12.98
C ASN A 357 -15.66 -13.22 -12.45
N ALA A 358 -16.71 -12.61 -13.02
CA ALA A 358 -17.21 -11.31 -12.60
C ALA A 358 -17.70 -11.26 -11.14
N ASP A 359 -18.04 -12.39 -10.55
CA ASP A 359 -18.42 -12.54 -9.14
C ASP A 359 -17.23 -12.82 -8.20
N GLY A 360 -16.01 -12.85 -8.74
CA GLY A 360 -14.77 -13.10 -8.00
C GLY A 360 -14.47 -14.57 -7.73
N THR A 361 -15.30 -15.50 -8.20
CA THR A 361 -15.03 -16.94 -8.10
C THR A 361 -14.03 -17.41 -9.15
N ALA A 362 -13.28 -18.47 -8.86
CA ALA A 362 -12.28 -19.02 -9.77
C ALA A 362 -12.89 -19.41 -11.13
N ALA A 363 -12.22 -19.00 -12.20
CA ALA A 363 -12.63 -19.28 -13.58
C ALA A 363 -11.60 -20.14 -14.31
N LYS A 364 -12.06 -21.12 -15.10
CA LYS A 364 -11.21 -21.96 -15.95
C LYS A 364 -11.58 -21.84 -17.42
N GLU A 365 -12.73 -21.27 -17.71
CA GLU A 365 -13.25 -21.13 -19.06
C GLU A 365 -14.09 -19.88 -19.21
N THR A 366 -14.25 -19.42 -20.45
CA THR A 366 -15.21 -18.39 -20.84
C THR A 366 -15.70 -18.67 -22.24
N VAL A 367 -16.82 -18.05 -22.61
CA VAL A 367 -17.42 -18.23 -23.95
C VAL A 367 -17.49 -16.90 -24.66
N GLY A 368 -16.95 -16.85 -25.85
CA GLY A 368 -17.09 -15.74 -26.80
C GLY A 368 -17.98 -16.11 -27.98
N LYS A 369 -18.06 -15.22 -28.94
CA LYS A 369 -18.81 -15.39 -30.17
C LYS A 369 -17.90 -15.32 -31.39
N GLY A 370 -18.27 -16.03 -32.41
CA GLY A 370 -17.58 -16.02 -33.70
C GLY A 370 -18.48 -16.56 -34.81
N LYS A 371 -17.94 -16.61 -36.01
CA LYS A 371 -18.66 -17.07 -37.20
C LYS A 371 -17.79 -18.00 -38.02
N ILE A 372 -18.36 -19.10 -38.51
CA ILE A 372 -17.76 -19.93 -39.57
C ILE A 372 -18.54 -19.65 -40.83
N THR A 373 -17.88 -19.10 -41.85
CA THR A 373 -18.50 -18.83 -43.14
C THR A 373 -18.39 -20.07 -44.05
N PRO A 374 -19.32 -20.27 -45.00
CA PRO A 374 -19.21 -21.32 -45.97
C PRO A 374 -17.92 -21.23 -46.80
N LYS A 375 -17.39 -22.35 -47.21
CA LYS A 375 -16.27 -22.43 -48.13
C LYS A 375 -16.78 -22.34 -49.56
N ASP A 376 -16.18 -21.45 -50.34
CA ASP A 376 -16.47 -21.35 -51.74
C ASP A 376 -15.86 -22.55 -52.50
N ILE A 377 -16.67 -23.21 -53.31
CA ILE A 377 -16.26 -24.30 -54.21
C ILE A 377 -16.46 -23.84 -55.64
N LEU A 378 -15.38 -23.84 -56.43
CA LEU A 378 -15.46 -23.50 -57.83
C LEU A 378 -15.69 -24.76 -58.65
N LEU A 379 -16.82 -24.80 -59.29
CA LEU A 379 -17.12 -25.87 -60.28
C LEU A 379 -16.71 -25.40 -61.67
N LYS A 380 -16.02 -26.25 -62.43
CA LYS A 380 -15.70 -26.03 -63.85
C LYS A 380 -16.42 -27.05 -64.65
N SER A 381 -17.09 -26.63 -65.74
CA SER A 381 -17.63 -27.56 -66.72
C SER A 381 -16.52 -28.16 -67.51
N ASP A 382 -16.62 -29.44 -67.83
CA ASP A 382 -15.71 -30.10 -68.73
C ASP A 382 -15.97 -29.61 -70.18
N PRO A 383 -14.93 -29.51 -71.04
CA PRO A 383 -15.10 -29.15 -72.37
C PRO A 383 -15.99 -30.21 -73.09
N GLN A 384 -17.03 -29.72 -73.73
CA GLN A 384 -17.93 -30.57 -74.53
C GLN A 384 -17.66 -30.38 -76.01
N THR A 385 -17.52 -31.46 -76.68
CA THR A 385 -17.31 -31.48 -78.14
C THR A 385 -18.47 -32.22 -78.78
N ARG A 386 -19.04 -31.64 -79.79
CA ARG A 386 -20.11 -32.29 -80.60
C ARG A 386 -19.94 -32.02 -82.05
N TRP A 387 -20.54 -32.86 -82.85
CA TRP A 387 -20.61 -32.65 -84.27
C TRP A 387 -21.76 -31.69 -84.68
N ILE A 388 -21.58 -31.00 -85.74
CA ILE A 388 -22.65 -30.21 -86.36
C ILE A 388 -23.87 -31.13 -86.60
N ASN A 389 -25.06 -30.67 -86.22
CA ASN A 389 -26.33 -31.39 -86.33
C ASN A 389 -26.63 -32.42 -85.21
N GLU A 390 -25.77 -32.56 -84.23
CA GLU A 390 -26.15 -33.29 -83.00
C GLU A 390 -27.01 -32.42 -82.12
N GLY A 391 -28.00 -33.03 -81.47
CA GLY A 391 -28.80 -32.36 -80.45
C GLY A 391 -27.94 -31.93 -79.29
N LEU A 392 -28.45 -31.04 -78.41
CA LEU A 392 -27.80 -30.74 -77.13
C LEU A 392 -27.74 -32.00 -76.26
N PRO A 393 -26.68 -32.28 -75.57
CA PRO A 393 -26.62 -33.42 -74.68
C PRO A 393 -27.67 -33.27 -73.57
N ASP A 394 -28.26 -34.41 -73.21
CA ASP A 394 -29.26 -34.46 -72.11
C ASP A 394 -28.70 -34.12 -70.77
N SER A 395 -27.37 -34.13 -70.58
CA SER A 395 -26.66 -33.78 -69.38
C SER A 395 -25.32 -33.11 -69.66
N TYR A 396 -24.87 -32.26 -68.79
CA TYR A 396 -23.53 -31.69 -68.82
C TYR A 396 -22.75 -32.19 -67.57
N THR A 397 -21.54 -32.62 -67.76
CA THR A 397 -20.66 -33.00 -66.69
C THR A 397 -19.81 -31.81 -66.29
N GLY A 398 -19.59 -31.64 -65.01
CA GLY A 398 -18.70 -30.64 -64.47
C GLY A 398 -17.80 -31.25 -63.45
N THR A 399 -16.58 -30.74 -63.33
CA THR A 399 -15.63 -31.14 -62.33
C THR A 399 -15.47 -30.01 -61.28
N PRO A 400 -15.49 -30.28 -59.98
CA PRO A 400 -15.08 -29.32 -59.00
C PRO A 400 -13.65 -28.85 -59.20
N SER A 401 -13.34 -27.60 -58.89
CA SER A 401 -11.96 -27.13 -59.01
C SER A 401 -11.06 -27.85 -57.95
N GLY A 402 -10.10 -28.56 -58.43
CA GLY A 402 -9.19 -29.48 -57.76
C GLY A 402 -9.20 -30.87 -58.37
N SER A 403 -8.15 -31.62 -58.23
CA SER A 403 -8.11 -33.02 -58.71
C SER A 403 -9.00 -33.86 -57.78
N ASN A 404 -9.82 -34.77 -58.37
CA ASN A 404 -10.60 -35.77 -57.63
C ASN A 404 -11.83 -35.32 -56.86
N TYR A 405 -12.58 -34.30 -57.30
CA TYR A 405 -13.81 -33.87 -56.64
C TYR A 405 -13.62 -33.40 -55.15
N GLU A 406 -12.44 -32.92 -54.82
CA GLU A 406 -12.12 -32.48 -53.45
C GLU A 406 -12.68 -31.08 -53.17
N THR A 407 -13.31 -30.93 -52.01
CA THR A 407 -13.77 -29.63 -51.50
C THR A 407 -12.63 -28.72 -51.05
N GLY A 408 -11.39 -29.25 -51.00
CA GLY A 408 -10.25 -28.60 -50.40
C GLY A 408 -10.27 -28.66 -48.87
N VAL A 409 -11.18 -29.44 -48.29
CA VAL A 409 -11.26 -29.75 -46.88
C VAL A 409 -10.87 -31.21 -46.67
N ASN A 410 -9.91 -31.47 -45.78
CA ASN A 410 -9.37 -32.80 -45.58
C ASN A 410 -10.48 -33.83 -45.18
N GLY A 411 -10.55 -34.93 -45.90
CA GLY A 411 -11.52 -36.00 -45.68
C GLY A 411 -12.95 -35.73 -46.20
N GLU A 412 -13.15 -34.64 -46.91
CA GLU A 412 -14.42 -34.30 -47.55
C GLU A 412 -14.28 -34.30 -49.08
N ALA A 413 -15.18 -34.95 -49.76
CA ALA A 413 -15.26 -34.95 -51.20
C ALA A 413 -16.73 -34.78 -51.65
N LEU A 414 -16.93 -34.18 -52.83
CA LEU A 414 -18.25 -34.12 -53.45
C LEU A 414 -18.64 -35.53 -53.87
N PRO A 415 -19.86 -36.00 -53.58
CA PRO A 415 -20.30 -37.29 -53.98
C PRO A 415 -20.57 -37.30 -55.51
N GLY A 416 -19.83 -38.11 -56.29
CA GLY A 416 -20.14 -38.50 -57.60
C GLY A 416 -20.31 -37.40 -58.69
N GLU A 417 -20.88 -37.71 -59.77
CA GLU A 417 -21.18 -36.78 -60.85
C GLU A 417 -22.25 -35.76 -60.49
N ILE A 418 -21.98 -34.47 -60.78
CA ILE A 418 -22.94 -33.38 -60.57
C ILE A 418 -23.73 -33.24 -61.88
N TYR A 419 -25.00 -33.60 -61.86
CA TYR A 419 -25.91 -33.47 -62.97
C TYR A 419 -26.65 -32.14 -62.99
#